data_af2dd128ac931b9987d0e997d9c6ff54
#
_entry.id   af2dd128ac931b9987d0e997d9c6ff54
#
_cell.length_a   1.000
_cell.length_b   1.000
_cell.length_c   1.000
_cell.angle_alpha   90.00
_cell.angle_beta   90.00
_cell.angle_gamma   90.00
#
_symmetry.space_group_name_H-M   'P 1'
#
loop_
_entity.id
_entity.type
_entity.pdbx_description
1 polymer ?
#
loop_
_entity_poly.entity_id
_entity_poly.type
_entity_poly.pdbx_seq_one_letter_code
_entity_poly.pdbx_strand_id
1 'polypeptide(L)'
;MKNRFRGKYVMIAAVILLAVCWGIAFIHVNSKYKMEKDIVCKQGETYNILGYDFKIAGAEWMDEEDMKSYHVMPLENLGEGRMLVVTMEIDNNTEQTTEVPLYQAMMEYEYYTNAVSLEAFMELNERGSLHPNLKAGEHMELKLPFVVYEKQFSQKQWENIEEDSGKIIMALYPQKIMMEY
;
A
#
# COMPACT_ATOMS: atom_id res chain seq x y z
N MET A 1 23.88 -4.20 58.02
CA MET A 1 22.83 -3.44 57.26
C MET A 1 23.37 -2.47 56.19
N LYS A 2 24.54 -1.87 56.33
CA LYS A 2 25.11 -0.85 55.40
C LYS A 2 25.40 -1.34 53.98
N ASN A 3 25.69 -2.62 53.73
CA ASN A 3 26.06 -3.15 52.41
C ASN A 3 24.85 -3.38 51.45
N ARG A 4 23.65 -3.61 52.01
CA ARG A 4 22.44 -3.85 51.20
C ARG A 4 21.93 -2.58 50.50
N PHE A 5 22.14 -1.43 51.07
CA PHE A 5 21.79 -0.13 50.48
C PHE A 5 22.72 0.26 49.33
N ARG A 6 24.03 0.02 49.47
CA ARG A 6 25.01 0.32 48.39
C ARG A 6 24.71 -0.50 47.12
N GLY A 7 24.34 -1.77 47.23
CA GLY A 7 24.00 -2.58 46.06
C GLY A 7 22.79 -2.08 45.29
N LYS A 8 21.76 -1.55 45.98
CA LYS A 8 20.59 -0.95 45.30
C LYS A 8 20.94 0.28 44.51
N TYR A 9 21.74 1.18 45.04
CA TYR A 9 22.14 2.39 44.32
C TYR A 9 23.06 2.09 43.14
N VAL A 10 23.95 1.10 43.24
CA VAL A 10 24.77 0.64 42.11
C VAL A 10 23.89 0.06 41.00
N MET A 11 22.88 -0.75 41.34
CA MET A 11 21.94 -1.30 40.35
C MET A 11 21.12 -0.19 39.68
N ILE A 12 20.61 0.78 40.42
CA ILE A 12 19.89 1.93 39.86
C ILE A 12 20.78 2.74 38.92
N ALA A 13 22.02 3.03 39.35
CA ALA A 13 22.97 3.75 38.49
C ALA A 13 23.31 2.99 37.21
N ALA A 14 23.44 1.65 37.26
CA ALA A 14 23.66 0.83 36.09
C ALA A 14 22.46 0.86 35.12
N VAL A 15 21.23 0.78 35.63
CA VAL A 15 20.01 0.88 34.82
C VAL A 15 19.89 2.24 34.14
N ILE A 16 20.17 3.32 34.88
CA ILE A 16 20.18 4.69 34.30
C ILE A 16 21.25 4.81 33.21
N LEU A 17 22.45 4.30 33.44
CA LEU A 17 23.51 4.31 32.44
C LEU A 17 23.12 3.55 31.17
N LEU A 18 22.54 2.36 31.31
CA LEU A 18 22.03 1.59 30.16
C LEU A 18 20.95 2.32 29.40
N ALA A 19 20.01 2.95 30.10
CA ALA A 19 18.96 3.76 29.45
C ALA A 19 19.53 4.95 28.69
N VAL A 20 20.53 5.64 29.24
CA VAL A 20 21.19 6.74 28.56
C VAL A 20 21.97 6.25 27.33
N CYS A 21 22.75 5.17 27.45
CA CYS A 21 23.48 4.60 26.32
C CYS A 21 22.51 4.15 25.20
N TRP A 22 21.41 3.53 25.58
CA TRP A 22 20.37 3.13 24.62
C TRP A 22 19.73 4.34 23.95
N GLY A 23 19.39 5.39 24.71
CA GLY A 23 18.84 6.64 24.17
C GLY A 23 19.78 7.32 23.17
N ILE A 24 21.08 7.38 23.49
CA ILE A 24 22.10 7.93 22.58
C ILE A 24 22.20 7.08 21.30
N ALA A 25 22.26 5.77 21.43
CA ALA A 25 22.29 4.85 20.26
C ALA A 25 21.04 5.00 19.40
N PHE A 26 19.86 5.09 20.02
CA PHE A 26 18.59 5.29 19.32
C PHE A 26 18.56 6.60 18.54
N ILE A 27 18.96 7.71 19.17
CA ILE A 27 19.04 9.02 18.51
C ILE A 27 20.06 9.00 17.37
N HIS A 28 21.22 8.37 17.58
CA HIS A 28 22.27 8.29 16.56
C HIS A 28 21.80 7.50 15.34
N VAL A 29 21.17 6.34 15.54
CA VAL A 29 20.63 5.51 14.45
C VAL A 29 19.54 6.26 13.70
N ASN A 30 18.55 6.83 14.40
CA ASN A 30 17.45 7.54 13.77
C ASN A 30 17.88 8.83 13.05
N SER A 31 18.93 9.50 13.52
CA SER A 31 19.47 10.68 12.84
C SER A 31 20.23 10.33 11.57
N LYS A 32 20.86 9.14 11.53
CA LYS A 32 21.62 8.64 10.37
C LYS A 32 20.72 8.04 9.29
N TYR A 33 19.63 7.38 9.71
CA TYR A 33 18.68 6.70 8.83
C TYR A 33 17.32 7.40 8.92
N LYS A 34 17.28 8.67 8.50
CA LYS A 34 16.00 9.37 8.36
C LYS A 34 15.18 8.63 7.30
N MET A 35 13.97 8.22 7.67
CA MET A 35 13.00 7.78 6.67
C MET A 35 12.69 8.96 5.75
N GLU A 36 12.76 8.73 4.46
CA GLU A 36 12.27 9.69 3.48
C GLU A 36 10.77 9.89 3.69
N LYS A 37 10.29 11.10 3.37
CA LYS A 37 8.86 11.39 3.49
C LYS A 37 8.11 10.63 2.40
N ASP A 38 6.93 10.15 2.76
CA ASP A 38 6.01 9.54 1.81
C ASP A 38 5.70 10.55 0.67
N ILE A 39 5.65 10.04 -0.54
CA ILE A 39 5.19 10.78 -1.71
C ILE A 39 3.72 10.44 -1.92
N VAL A 40 2.88 11.46 -2.01
CA VAL A 40 1.46 11.32 -2.34
C VAL A 40 1.18 12.10 -3.61
N CYS A 41 0.84 11.39 -4.67
CA CYS A 41 0.40 11.96 -5.93
C CYS A 41 -1.12 12.14 -5.90
N LYS A 42 -1.59 13.28 -6.32
CA LYS A 42 -3.03 13.57 -6.34
C LYS A 42 -3.71 12.84 -7.50
N GLN A 43 -5.01 12.62 -7.34
CA GLN A 43 -5.83 12.04 -8.40
C GLN A 43 -5.64 12.78 -9.73
N GLY A 44 -5.43 12.03 -10.80
CA GLY A 44 -5.22 12.55 -12.16
C GLY A 44 -3.83 13.10 -12.45
N GLU A 45 -2.94 13.21 -11.45
CA GLU A 45 -1.53 13.53 -11.67
C GLU A 45 -0.77 12.30 -12.17
N THR A 46 0.19 12.55 -13.07
CA THR A 46 1.14 11.52 -13.53
C THR A 46 2.37 11.54 -12.64
N TYR A 47 2.83 10.35 -12.25
CA TYR A 47 4.03 10.21 -11.44
C TYR A 47 4.99 9.18 -12.02
N ASN A 48 6.27 9.56 -12.16
CA ASN A 48 7.31 8.68 -12.67
C ASN A 48 7.88 7.79 -11.58
N ILE A 49 7.78 6.48 -11.77
CA ILE A 49 8.38 5.45 -10.91
C ILE A 49 9.27 4.58 -11.80
N LEU A 50 10.59 4.62 -11.57
CA LEU A 50 11.57 3.80 -12.27
C LEU A 50 11.54 3.90 -13.81
N GLY A 51 11.15 5.06 -14.34
CA GLY A 51 11.07 5.32 -15.77
C GLY A 51 9.70 5.06 -16.40
N TYR A 52 8.73 4.61 -15.60
CA TYR A 52 7.33 4.51 -16.01
C TYR A 52 6.54 5.68 -15.48
N ASP A 53 5.71 6.26 -16.30
CA ASP A 53 4.71 7.23 -15.87
C ASP A 53 3.43 6.48 -15.53
N PHE A 54 3.00 6.60 -14.27
CA PHE A 54 1.75 6.06 -13.76
C PHE A 54 0.73 7.17 -13.56
N LYS A 55 -0.52 6.90 -13.93
CA LYS A 55 -1.63 7.81 -13.69
C LYS A 55 -2.90 7.00 -13.38
N ILE A 56 -3.62 7.40 -12.34
CA ILE A 56 -4.97 6.88 -12.09
C ILE A 56 -5.93 7.62 -13.00
N ALA A 57 -6.50 6.91 -13.99
CA ALA A 57 -7.47 7.45 -14.94
C ALA A 57 -8.89 7.45 -14.35
N GLY A 58 -9.18 6.52 -13.44
CA GLY A 58 -10.47 6.40 -12.78
C GLY A 58 -10.46 5.39 -11.65
N ALA A 59 -11.48 5.47 -10.82
CA ALA A 59 -11.75 4.49 -9.77
C ALA A 59 -13.27 4.31 -9.64
N GLU A 60 -13.72 3.07 -9.51
CA GLU A 60 -15.13 2.73 -9.35
C GLU A 60 -15.31 1.64 -8.30
N TRP A 61 -16.39 1.73 -7.52
CA TRP A 61 -16.77 0.68 -6.59
C TRP A 61 -17.81 -0.23 -7.21
N MET A 62 -17.67 -1.51 -6.98
CA MET A 62 -18.57 -2.57 -7.42
C MET A 62 -19.13 -3.31 -6.20
N ASP A 63 -20.41 -3.63 -6.24
CA ASP A 63 -21.10 -4.42 -5.21
C ASP A 63 -20.90 -5.94 -5.42
N GLU A 64 -21.51 -6.75 -4.56
CA GLU A 64 -21.43 -8.22 -4.68
C GLU A 64 -22.03 -8.78 -5.95
N GLU A 65 -23.04 -8.16 -6.54
CA GLU A 65 -23.67 -8.64 -7.77
C GLU A 65 -22.72 -8.41 -8.94
N ASP A 66 -22.11 -7.24 -9.00
CA ASP A 66 -21.06 -6.92 -9.96
C ASP A 66 -19.85 -7.86 -9.81
N MET A 67 -19.37 -8.08 -8.58
CA MET A 67 -18.24 -8.98 -8.29
C MET A 67 -18.52 -10.40 -8.82
N LYS A 68 -19.72 -10.93 -8.62
CA LYS A 68 -20.11 -12.25 -9.12
C LYS A 68 -20.10 -12.33 -10.64
N SER A 69 -20.39 -11.23 -11.34
CA SER A 69 -20.33 -11.19 -12.81
C SER A 69 -18.91 -11.39 -13.34
N TYR A 70 -17.89 -11.04 -12.54
CA TYR A 70 -16.46 -11.27 -12.79
C TYR A 70 -15.93 -12.55 -12.10
N HIS A 71 -16.80 -13.47 -11.71
CA HIS A 71 -16.47 -14.74 -11.03
C HIS A 71 -15.79 -14.56 -9.68
N VAL A 72 -15.77 -13.35 -9.11
CA VAL A 72 -15.23 -13.09 -7.78
C VAL A 72 -16.28 -13.47 -6.74
N MET A 73 -16.01 -14.54 -6.00
CA MET A 73 -16.95 -15.04 -4.99
C MET A 73 -16.70 -14.39 -3.64
N PRO A 74 -17.74 -13.77 -3.03
CA PRO A 74 -17.62 -13.21 -1.69
C PRO A 74 -17.30 -14.29 -0.65
N LEU A 75 -16.53 -13.93 0.37
CA LEU A 75 -16.26 -14.81 1.50
C LEU A 75 -17.38 -14.67 2.55
N GLU A 76 -18.32 -15.61 2.59
CA GLU A 76 -19.54 -15.59 3.42
C GLU A 76 -19.27 -15.27 4.91
N ASN A 77 -18.12 -15.67 5.44
CA ASN A 77 -17.77 -15.44 6.84
C ASN A 77 -17.29 -14.00 7.13
N LEU A 78 -17.06 -13.16 6.11
CA LEU A 78 -16.54 -11.80 6.24
C LEU A 78 -17.61 -10.70 6.05
N GLY A 79 -18.86 -11.07 5.88
CA GLY A 79 -19.96 -10.12 5.63
C GLY A 79 -20.05 -9.71 4.17
N GLU A 80 -20.72 -8.59 3.89
CA GLU A 80 -20.85 -8.02 2.56
C GLU A 80 -19.48 -7.72 1.94
N GLY A 81 -19.31 -8.02 0.64
CA GLY A 81 -18.11 -7.72 -0.13
C GLY A 81 -18.30 -6.52 -1.04
N ARG A 82 -17.26 -5.72 -1.22
CA ARG A 82 -17.16 -4.67 -2.24
C ARG A 82 -15.82 -4.76 -2.95
N MET A 83 -15.78 -4.32 -4.19
CA MET A 83 -14.54 -4.30 -4.97
C MET A 83 -14.29 -2.90 -5.52
N LEU A 84 -13.16 -2.32 -5.14
CA LEU A 84 -12.64 -1.12 -5.79
C LEU A 84 -11.88 -1.54 -7.05
N VAL A 85 -12.24 -0.98 -8.20
CA VAL A 85 -11.52 -1.16 -9.46
C VAL A 85 -10.87 0.16 -9.84
N VAL A 86 -9.54 0.20 -9.85
CA VAL A 86 -8.75 1.37 -10.23
C VAL A 86 -8.22 1.17 -11.64
N THR A 87 -8.58 2.08 -12.55
CA THR A 87 -8.02 2.13 -13.90
C THR A 87 -6.69 2.88 -13.88
N MET A 88 -5.62 2.16 -14.23
CA MET A 88 -4.25 2.67 -14.22
C MET A 88 -3.72 2.79 -15.66
N GLU A 89 -3.34 3.99 -16.05
CA GLU A 89 -2.57 4.27 -17.27
C GLU A 89 -1.07 4.17 -16.95
N ILE A 90 -0.31 3.52 -17.82
CA ILE A 90 1.12 3.28 -17.66
C ILE A 90 1.84 3.55 -18.98
N ASP A 91 2.80 4.48 -18.98
CA ASP A 91 3.65 4.79 -20.13
C ASP A 91 5.10 4.38 -19.82
N ASN A 92 5.71 3.57 -20.70
CA ASN A 92 7.12 3.24 -20.58
C ASN A 92 7.99 4.31 -21.24
N ASN A 93 8.56 5.23 -20.47
CA ASN A 93 9.45 6.27 -20.94
C ASN A 93 10.92 5.85 -20.99
N THR A 94 11.23 4.57 -20.76
CA THR A 94 12.60 4.04 -20.92
C THR A 94 12.89 3.70 -22.37
N GLU A 95 14.17 3.52 -22.68
CA GLU A 95 14.62 3.06 -24.01
C GLU A 95 14.57 1.54 -24.20
N GLN A 96 14.10 0.81 -23.19
CA GLN A 96 14.15 -0.66 -23.15
C GLN A 96 12.77 -1.25 -22.89
N THR A 97 12.56 -2.47 -23.35
CA THR A 97 11.44 -3.30 -22.90
C THR A 97 11.74 -3.80 -21.49
N THR A 98 10.88 -3.46 -20.54
CA THR A 98 11.07 -3.86 -19.14
C THR A 98 9.74 -4.29 -18.52
N GLU A 99 9.83 -5.03 -17.41
CA GLU A 99 8.69 -5.51 -16.65
C GLU A 99 8.17 -4.43 -15.69
N VAL A 100 6.85 -4.22 -15.67
CA VAL A 100 6.18 -3.32 -14.72
C VAL A 100 5.73 -4.11 -13.50
N PRO A 101 6.22 -3.83 -12.28
CA PRO A 101 5.95 -4.64 -11.09
C PRO A 101 4.62 -4.26 -10.40
N LEU A 102 3.47 -4.51 -11.05
CA LEU A 102 2.15 -4.20 -10.49
C LEU A 102 1.75 -5.08 -9.29
N TYR A 103 2.41 -6.22 -9.08
CA TYR A 103 2.17 -7.09 -7.93
C TYR A 103 2.45 -6.42 -6.57
N GLN A 104 3.16 -5.29 -6.57
CA GLN A 104 3.41 -4.48 -5.37
C GLN A 104 2.29 -3.48 -5.08
N ALA A 105 1.37 -3.29 -6.02
CA ALA A 105 0.26 -2.37 -5.82
C ALA A 105 -0.67 -2.85 -4.71
N MET A 106 -0.98 -1.96 -3.78
CA MET A 106 -1.88 -2.21 -2.67
C MET A 106 -2.82 -1.03 -2.46
N MET A 107 -4.08 -1.30 -2.22
CA MET A 107 -5.03 -0.29 -1.73
C MET A 107 -4.69 0.01 -0.26
N GLU A 108 -4.69 1.28 0.11
CA GLU A 108 -4.63 1.75 1.49
C GLU A 108 -5.86 2.61 1.79
N TYR A 109 -6.62 2.21 2.79
CA TYR A 109 -7.74 2.97 3.33
C TYR A 109 -7.58 3.06 4.85
N GLU A 110 -7.32 4.25 5.38
CA GLU A 110 -6.93 4.50 6.77
C GLU A 110 -5.75 3.60 7.22
N TYR A 111 -6.03 2.60 8.06
CA TYR A 111 -5.03 1.65 8.59
C TYR A 111 -5.10 0.27 7.92
N TYR A 112 -5.98 0.12 6.94
CA TYR A 112 -6.19 -1.12 6.23
C TYR A 112 -5.46 -1.11 4.88
N THR A 113 -4.80 -2.19 4.55
CA THR A 113 -4.17 -2.39 3.25
C THR A 113 -4.59 -3.72 2.66
N ASN A 114 -4.86 -3.73 1.35
CA ASN A 114 -5.15 -4.97 0.63
C ASN A 114 -4.40 -5.00 -0.71
N ALA A 115 -3.95 -6.18 -1.09
CA ALA A 115 -3.30 -6.42 -2.38
C ALA A 115 -4.34 -6.53 -3.50
N VAL A 116 -3.86 -6.43 -4.75
CA VAL A 116 -4.68 -6.69 -5.94
C VAL A 116 -5.28 -8.10 -5.88
N SER A 117 -6.58 -8.23 -6.10
CA SER A 117 -7.25 -9.52 -6.25
C SER A 117 -6.84 -10.15 -7.58
N LEU A 118 -6.03 -11.21 -7.53
CA LEU A 118 -5.53 -11.88 -8.74
C LEU A 118 -6.67 -12.46 -9.58
N GLU A 119 -7.69 -13.03 -8.94
CA GLU A 119 -8.86 -13.60 -9.61
C GLU A 119 -9.60 -12.55 -10.43
N ALA A 120 -10.00 -11.44 -9.79
CA ALA A 120 -10.66 -10.34 -10.46
C ALA A 120 -9.75 -9.66 -11.50
N PHE A 121 -8.46 -9.55 -11.22
CA PHE A 121 -7.50 -8.97 -12.17
C PHE A 121 -7.46 -9.75 -13.49
N MET A 122 -7.43 -11.06 -13.43
CA MET A 122 -7.39 -11.91 -14.62
C MET A 122 -8.68 -11.81 -15.46
N GLU A 123 -9.83 -11.65 -14.81
CA GLU A 123 -11.11 -11.47 -15.51
C GLU A 123 -11.23 -10.07 -16.14
N LEU A 124 -10.82 -9.03 -15.41
CA LEU A 124 -10.93 -7.64 -15.87
C LEU A 124 -9.90 -7.26 -16.96
N ASN A 125 -8.79 -7.99 -17.06
CA ASN A 125 -7.70 -7.70 -18.00
C ASN A 125 -7.44 -8.83 -19.01
N GLU A 126 -8.45 -9.57 -19.40
CA GLU A 126 -8.37 -10.64 -20.43
C GLU A 126 -7.23 -11.64 -20.15
N ARG A 127 -7.07 -12.08 -18.90
CA ARG A 127 -5.98 -12.91 -18.38
C ARG A 127 -4.60 -12.26 -18.45
N GLY A 128 -4.57 -10.93 -18.29
CA GLY A 128 -3.34 -10.15 -18.20
C GLY A 128 -2.40 -10.61 -17.08
N SER A 129 -1.23 -10.02 -17.03
CA SER A 129 -0.19 -10.31 -16.04
C SER A 129 0.01 -9.12 -15.11
N LEU A 130 0.21 -9.37 -13.81
CA LEU A 130 0.70 -8.35 -12.85
C LEU A 130 2.19 -8.02 -13.05
N HIS A 131 2.83 -8.66 -14.04
CA HIS A 131 4.19 -8.41 -14.50
C HIS A 131 4.20 -8.17 -16.03
N PRO A 132 3.44 -7.19 -16.55
CA PRO A 132 3.43 -6.96 -17.98
C PRO A 132 4.79 -6.44 -18.46
N ASN A 133 5.19 -6.88 -19.65
CA ASN A 133 6.36 -6.32 -20.33
C ASN A 133 5.90 -5.22 -21.26
N LEU A 134 6.30 -3.98 -20.98
CA LEU A 134 6.06 -2.83 -21.84
C LEU A 134 7.30 -2.54 -22.67
N LYS A 135 7.14 -2.37 -24.00
CA LYS A 135 8.21 -1.92 -24.89
C LYS A 135 8.52 -0.44 -24.66
N ALA A 136 9.68 0.00 -25.11
CA ALA A 136 10.05 1.41 -25.11
C ALA A 136 8.96 2.27 -25.80
N GLY A 137 8.46 3.29 -25.12
CA GLY A 137 7.42 4.20 -25.61
C GLY A 137 6.01 3.58 -25.72
N GLU A 138 5.80 2.36 -25.21
CA GLU A 138 4.48 1.72 -25.22
C GLU A 138 3.62 2.24 -24.07
N HIS A 139 2.32 2.45 -24.37
CA HIS A 139 1.26 2.77 -23.42
C HIS A 139 0.43 1.54 -23.11
N MET A 140 0.00 1.40 -21.85
CA MET A 140 -0.89 0.34 -21.41
C MET A 140 -1.93 0.91 -20.43
N GLU A 141 -3.16 0.42 -20.53
CA GLU A 141 -4.19 0.62 -19.52
C GLU A 141 -4.52 -0.73 -18.86
N LEU A 142 -4.59 -0.74 -17.54
CA LEU A 142 -4.95 -1.92 -16.74
C LEU A 142 -5.92 -1.56 -15.63
N LYS A 143 -6.76 -2.52 -15.26
CA LYS A 143 -7.68 -2.43 -14.13
C LYS A 143 -7.11 -3.17 -12.94
N LEU A 144 -6.93 -2.47 -11.82
CA LEU A 144 -6.43 -3.02 -10.56
C LEU A 144 -7.60 -3.18 -9.57
N PRO A 145 -8.12 -4.41 -9.38
CA PRO A 145 -9.21 -4.67 -8.45
C PRO A 145 -8.71 -4.97 -7.03
N PHE A 146 -9.39 -4.40 -6.03
CA PHE A 146 -9.13 -4.60 -4.61
C PHE A 146 -10.43 -4.99 -3.92
N VAL A 147 -10.51 -6.21 -3.39
CA VAL A 147 -11.71 -6.73 -2.72
C VAL A 147 -11.62 -6.46 -1.22
N VAL A 148 -12.66 -5.91 -0.65
CA VAL A 148 -12.80 -5.62 0.78
C VAL A 148 -14.10 -6.18 1.33
N TYR A 149 -14.16 -6.41 2.64
CA TYR A 149 -15.30 -7.01 3.30
C TYR A 149 -15.73 -6.22 4.54
N GLU A 150 -17.04 -6.17 4.80
CA GLU A 150 -17.66 -5.44 5.89
C GLU A 150 -16.96 -5.66 7.24
N LYS A 151 -16.69 -6.92 7.61
CA LYS A 151 -16.09 -7.24 8.92
C LYS A 151 -14.63 -6.82 9.09
N GLN A 152 -14.01 -6.29 8.07
CA GLN A 152 -12.65 -5.74 8.13
C GLN A 152 -12.63 -4.30 8.66
N PHE A 153 -13.82 -3.65 8.71
CA PHE A 153 -13.98 -2.24 9.05
C PHE A 153 -14.93 -2.04 10.22
N SER A 154 -14.89 -0.88 10.86
CA SER A 154 -15.98 -0.42 11.72
C SER A 154 -17.19 -0.09 10.86
N GLN A 155 -18.39 -0.13 11.46
CA GLN A 155 -19.62 0.21 10.74
C GLN A 155 -19.54 1.57 10.03
N LYS A 156 -19.00 2.59 10.71
CA LYS A 156 -18.85 3.94 10.15
C LYS A 156 -17.90 3.95 8.93
N GLN A 157 -16.79 3.23 8.99
CA GLN A 157 -15.85 3.14 7.87
C GLN A 157 -16.49 2.43 6.68
N TRP A 158 -17.23 1.33 6.94
CA TRP A 158 -17.90 0.58 5.89
C TRP A 158 -18.99 1.40 5.18
N GLU A 159 -19.78 2.17 5.94
CA GLU A 159 -20.81 3.05 5.37
C GLU A 159 -20.24 4.16 4.47
N ASN A 160 -19.02 4.62 4.75
CA ASN A 160 -18.40 5.74 4.00
C ASN A 160 -17.29 5.31 3.03
N ILE A 161 -16.96 4.02 2.92
CA ILE A 161 -15.79 3.54 2.18
C ILE A 161 -15.80 3.94 0.70
N GLU A 162 -16.95 4.12 0.10
CA GLU A 162 -17.12 4.52 -1.29
C GLU A 162 -17.03 6.05 -1.49
N GLU A 163 -17.32 6.82 -0.44
CA GLU A 163 -17.32 8.28 -0.47
C GLU A 163 -15.95 8.86 -0.08
N ASP A 164 -15.21 8.12 0.73
CA ASP A 164 -13.90 8.54 1.22
C ASP A 164 -12.80 8.27 0.17
N SER A 165 -11.90 9.23 0.00
CA SER A 165 -10.70 9.03 -0.85
C SER A 165 -9.74 8.05 -0.18
N GLY A 166 -9.27 7.08 -0.95
CA GLY A 166 -8.21 6.17 -0.55
C GLY A 166 -6.93 6.39 -1.37
N LYS A 167 -5.97 5.50 -1.20
CA LYS A 167 -4.68 5.56 -1.89
C LYS A 167 -4.28 4.21 -2.42
N ILE A 168 -3.60 4.22 -3.55
CA ILE A 168 -2.90 3.06 -4.08
C ILE A 168 -1.42 3.22 -3.79
N ILE A 169 -0.87 2.33 -2.98
CA ILE A 169 0.57 2.21 -2.73
C ILE A 169 1.19 1.57 -3.96
N MET A 170 2.12 2.26 -4.61
CA MET A 170 2.85 1.78 -5.78
C MET A 170 4.23 1.26 -5.43
N ALA A 171 4.84 1.79 -4.37
CA ALA A 171 6.12 1.34 -3.85
C ALA A 171 6.18 1.58 -2.34
N LEU A 172 6.84 0.65 -1.62
CA LEU A 172 7.08 0.78 -0.16
C LEU A 172 8.52 1.18 0.16
N TYR A 173 9.47 0.83 -0.70
CA TYR A 173 10.89 1.04 -0.46
C TYR A 173 11.60 1.44 -1.76
N PRO A 174 12.64 2.30 -1.70
CA PRO A 174 13.22 2.97 -0.51
C PRO A 174 12.33 4.08 0.06
N GLN A 175 11.36 4.55 -0.68
CA GLN A 175 10.41 5.59 -0.30
C GLN A 175 8.99 5.11 -0.61
N LYS A 176 8.05 5.34 0.32
CA LYS A 176 6.65 5.00 0.08
C LYS A 176 6.06 5.98 -0.93
N ILE A 177 5.53 5.44 -2.03
CA ILE A 177 4.88 6.20 -3.11
C ILE A 177 3.43 5.77 -3.17
N MET A 178 2.52 6.72 -3.09
CA MET A 178 1.08 6.52 -3.09
C MET A 178 0.41 7.43 -4.12
N MET A 179 -0.67 6.96 -4.71
CA MET A 179 -1.53 7.72 -5.63
C MET A 179 -2.94 7.79 -5.06
N GLU A 180 -3.54 8.98 -4.97
CA GLU A 180 -4.93 9.17 -4.54
C GLU A 180 -5.90 8.80 -5.67
N TYR A 181 -7.03 8.15 -5.32
CA TYR A 181 -8.12 7.81 -6.25
C TYR A 181 -9.44 8.44 -5.84
#